data_14a6412b26ed65275fcc8b77330278f5
#
_entry.id   14a6412b26ed65275fcc8b77330278f5
#
_cell.length_a   1.000
_cell.length_b   1.000
_cell.length_c   1.000
_cell.angle_alpha   90.00
_cell.angle_beta   90.00
_cell.angle_gamma   90.00
#
_symmetry.space_group_name_H-M   'P 1'
#
loop_
_entity.id
_entity.type
_entity.pdbx_description
1 polymer ?
#
loop_
_entity_poly.entity_id
_entity_poly.type
_entity_poly.pdbx_seq_one_letter_code
_entity_poly.pdbx_strand_id
1 'polypeptide(L)'
;MILNQSRERMMSQKLLASLLISCAILGSSAVSAADLETNMKILAKSTKAFAEAKDTANAKQQLVVMREAAVSSKQYLPHKLEGLPLGNVQVKEYQAGLDQLVAEIDKVNALVEQGQLDQAKTEAINLVTIRNENHKKFR
;
A
#
# COMPACT_ATOMS: atom_id res chain seq x y z
N MET A 1 -16.10 46.89 -44.08
CA MET A 1 -15.50 45.55 -43.80
C MET A 1 -14.59 45.51 -42.58
N ILE A 2 -14.56 46.49 -41.73
CA ILE A 2 -13.68 46.57 -40.55
C ILE A 2 -14.43 46.39 -39.21
N LEU A 3 -15.77 46.36 -39.24
CA LEU A 3 -16.61 46.31 -38.02
C LEU A 3 -16.94 44.88 -37.52
N ASN A 4 -16.48 43.84 -38.20
CA ASN A 4 -16.87 42.49 -37.82
C ASN A 4 -15.78 41.72 -37.04
N GLN A 5 -14.54 42.25 -37.00
CA GLN A 5 -13.46 41.61 -36.23
C GLN A 5 -13.44 41.96 -34.74
N SER A 6 -14.08 43.05 -34.36
CA SER A 6 -14.12 43.51 -32.96
C SER A 6 -15.15 42.75 -32.12
N ARG A 7 -16.12 42.07 -32.75
CA ARG A 7 -17.15 41.29 -32.03
C ARG A 7 -16.70 39.90 -31.67
N GLU A 8 -15.83 39.32 -32.47
CA GLU A 8 -15.36 37.92 -32.19
C GLU A 8 -14.27 37.88 -31.12
N ARG A 9 -13.52 38.99 -30.92
CA ARG A 9 -12.53 39.03 -29.83
C ARG A 9 -13.12 39.23 -28.45
N MET A 10 -14.33 39.74 -28.34
CA MET A 10 -14.99 39.97 -27.05
C MET A 10 -15.77 38.75 -26.53
N MET A 11 -16.06 37.80 -27.39
CA MET A 11 -16.75 36.53 -26.97
C MET A 11 -15.80 35.45 -26.51
N SER A 12 -14.52 35.56 -26.82
CA SER A 12 -13.52 34.52 -26.45
C SER A 12 -12.91 34.71 -25.06
N GLN A 13 -13.13 35.86 -24.41
CA GLN A 13 -12.56 36.11 -23.08
C GLN A 13 -13.51 35.85 -21.90
N LYS A 14 -14.76 35.45 -22.15
CA LYS A 14 -15.74 35.20 -21.07
C LYS A 14 -15.91 33.72 -20.72
N LEU A 15 -15.13 32.82 -21.31
CA LEU A 15 -15.24 31.37 -21.06
C LEU A 15 -14.07 30.74 -20.29
N LEU A 16 -13.16 31.58 -19.74
CA LEU A 16 -11.99 31.08 -18.99
C LEU A 16 -12.01 31.40 -17.50
N ALA A 17 -13.16 31.79 -16.96
CA ALA A 17 -13.29 32.13 -15.55
C ALA A 17 -14.31 31.25 -14.83
N SER A 18 -14.17 29.93 -14.87
CA SER A 18 -14.95 29.07 -14.00
C SER A 18 -14.38 27.67 -14.00
N LEU A 19 -13.20 27.45 -13.43
CA LEU A 19 -12.77 26.14 -12.95
C LEU A 19 -11.76 26.28 -11.81
N LEU A 20 -12.19 26.93 -10.74
CA LEU A 20 -11.58 26.77 -9.43
C LEU A 20 -12.48 25.83 -8.63
N ILE A 21 -12.39 24.57 -8.91
CA ILE A 21 -12.93 23.55 -8.03
C ILE A 21 -11.88 23.32 -6.95
N SER A 22 -12.12 23.94 -5.83
CA SER A 22 -11.46 23.64 -4.57
C SER A 22 -11.79 22.22 -4.13
N CYS A 23 -10.95 21.26 -4.46
CA CYS A 23 -10.96 19.96 -3.80
C CYS A 23 -10.09 20.02 -2.55
N ALA A 24 -10.57 20.74 -1.53
CA ALA A 24 -10.08 20.57 -0.18
C ALA A 24 -10.93 19.51 0.51
N ILE A 25 -10.65 18.24 0.23
CA ILE A 25 -11.11 17.16 1.09
C ILE A 25 -9.90 16.71 1.90
N LEU A 26 -9.61 17.47 2.93
CA LEU A 26 -8.82 17.00 4.06
C LEU A 26 -9.74 16.13 4.91
N GLY A 27 -9.98 14.92 4.45
CA GLY A 27 -10.48 13.85 5.29
C GLY A 27 -9.36 13.42 6.22
N SER A 28 -9.27 14.02 7.39
CA SER A 28 -8.51 13.45 8.50
C SER A 28 -9.22 12.16 8.93
N SER A 29 -8.90 11.07 8.28
CA SER A 29 -9.28 9.76 8.77
C SER A 29 -8.55 9.55 10.08
N ALA A 30 -9.29 9.52 11.17
CA ALA A 30 -8.77 9.07 12.44
C ALA A 30 -8.36 7.61 12.29
N VAL A 31 -7.06 7.41 12.23
CA VAL A 31 -6.40 6.13 12.04
C VAL A 31 -6.49 5.37 13.36
N SER A 32 -7.32 4.33 13.43
CA SER A 32 -7.55 3.54 14.65
C SER A 32 -6.77 2.21 14.62
N ALA A 33 -6.52 1.64 15.81
CA ALA A 33 -5.88 0.31 15.96
C ALA A 33 -6.64 -0.82 15.23
N ALA A 34 -7.93 -0.62 14.94
CA ALA A 34 -8.73 -1.52 14.09
C ALA A 34 -8.12 -1.73 12.69
N ASP A 35 -7.37 -0.76 12.19
CA ASP A 35 -6.80 -0.79 10.84
C ASP A 35 -5.55 -1.68 10.76
N LEU A 36 -4.77 -1.79 11.84
CA LEU A 36 -3.66 -2.76 11.88
C LEU A 36 -4.18 -4.20 11.85
N GLU A 37 -5.21 -4.50 12.63
CA GLU A 37 -5.84 -5.83 12.63
C GLU A 37 -6.42 -6.18 11.26
N THR A 38 -7.07 -5.21 10.61
CA THR A 38 -7.59 -5.35 9.25
C THR A 38 -6.46 -5.65 8.26
N ASN A 39 -5.36 -4.90 8.32
CA ASN A 39 -4.20 -5.14 7.47
C ASN A 39 -3.59 -6.53 7.71
N MET A 40 -3.52 -6.99 8.96
CA MET A 40 -3.04 -8.34 9.29
C MET A 40 -3.95 -9.44 8.72
N LYS A 41 -5.25 -9.24 8.74
CA LYS A 41 -6.24 -10.15 8.10
C LYS A 41 -6.09 -10.17 6.57
N ILE A 42 -5.87 -9.00 5.95
CA ILE A 42 -5.61 -8.91 4.50
C ILE A 42 -4.32 -9.64 4.16
N LEU A 43 -3.24 -9.41 4.89
CA LEU A 43 -1.96 -10.12 4.70
C LEU A 43 -2.12 -11.64 4.79
N ALA A 44 -2.82 -12.13 5.80
CA ALA A 44 -3.05 -13.56 5.97
C ALA A 44 -3.87 -14.16 4.81
N LYS A 45 -4.94 -13.47 4.41
CA LYS A 45 -5.81 -13.90 3.31
C LYS A 45 -5.09 -13.89 1.96
N SER A 46 -4.37 -12.82 1.66
CA SER A 46 -3.65 -12.69 0.38
C SER A 46 -2.45 -13.63 0.30
N THR A 47 -1.75 -13.91 1.41
CA THR A 47 -0.69 -14.92 1.45
C THR A 47 -1.23 -16.32 1.11
N LYS A 48 -2.38 -16.68 1.69
CA LYS A 48 -3.05 -17.96 1.35
C LYS A 48 -3.47 -17.98 -0.11
N ALA A 49 -4.13 -16.93 -0.59
CA ALA A 49 -4.59 -16.85 -1.98
C ALA A 49 -3.41 -16.88 -2.98
N PHE A 50 -2.28 -16.29 -2.63
CA PHE A 50 -1.05 -16.39 -3.43
C PHE A 50 -0.54 -17.85 -3.50
N ALA A 51 -0.50 -18.56 -2.39
CA ALA A 51 -0.08 -19.95 -2.37
C ALA A 51 -0.99 -20.85 -3.23
N GLU A 52 -2.27 -20.54 -3.32
CA GLU A 52 -3.28 -21.25 -4.11
C GLU A 52 -3.36 -20.77 -5.57
N ALA A 53 -2.72 -19.66 -5.93
CA ALA A 53 -2.75 -19.11 -7.29
C ALA A 53 -2.19 -20.11 -8.32
N LYS A 54 -2.90 -20.25 -9.44
CA LYS A 54 -2.54 -21.19 -10.51
C LYS A 54 -1.90 -20.52 -11.72
N ASP A 55 -1.97 -19.19 -11.77
CA ASP A 55 -1.42 -18.38 -12.86
C ASP A 55 -0.73 -17.13 -12.32
N THR A 56 0.12 -16.53 -13.15
CA THR A 56 0.91 -15.35 -12.80
C THR A 56 0.05 -14.12 -12.56
N ALA A 57 -1.07 -13.96 -13.26
CA ALA A 57 -1.95 -12.79 -13.12
C ALA A 57 -2.60 -12.77 -11.72
N ASN A 58 -3.14 -13.91 -11.29
CA ASN A 58 -3.68 -14.07 -9.94
C ASN A 58 -2.62 -13.87 -8.86
N ALA A 59 -1.44 -14.48 -9.05
CA ALA A 59 -0.32 -14.35 -8.13
C ALA A 59 0.10 -12.88 -7.96
N LYS A 60 0.26 -12.13 -9.05
CA LYS A 60 0.59 -10.69 -9.02
C LYS A 60 -0.46 -9.88 -8.27
N GLN A 61 -1.74 -10.14 -8.50
CA GLN A 61 -2.82 -9.44 -7.82
C GLN A 61 -2.73 -9.62 -6.30
N GLN A 62 -2.46 -10.84 -5.83
CA GLN A 62 -2.31 -11.10 -4.40
C GLN A 62 -1.08 -10.42 -3.79
N LEU A 63 0.03 -10.35 -4.53
CA LEU A 63 1.25 -9.66 -4.09
C LEU A 63 1.04 -8.16 -3.99
N VAL A 64 0.29 -7.54 -4.91
CA VAL A 64 -0.09 -6.11 -4.81
C VAL A 64 -0.88 -5.86 -3.52
N VAL A 65 -1.89 -6.66 -3.25
CA VAL A 65 -2.72 -6.55 -2.04
C VAL A 65 -1.88 -6.75 -0.77
N MET A 66 -0.97 -7.73 -0.74
CA MET A 66 -0.04 -7.93 0.37
C MET A 66 0.85 -6.70 0.60
N ARG A 67 1.42 -6.17 -0.47
CA ARG A 67 2.32 -5.03 -0.40
C ARG A 67 1.63 -3.80 0.15
N GLU A 68 0.44 -3.49 -0.35
CA GLU A 68 -0.36 -2.35 0.13
C GLU A 68 -0.70 -2.49 1.61
N ALA A 69 -1.12 -3.66 2.06
CA ALA A 69 -1.41 -3.92 3.46
C ALA A 69 -0.16 -3.81 4.36
N ALA A 70 0.99 -4.31 3.91
CA ALA A 70 2.25 -4.21 4.64
C ALA A 70 2.72 -2.75 4.77
N VAL A 71 2.66 -1.98 3.69
CA VAL A 71 3.01 -0.55 3.68
C VAL A 71 2.06 0.25 4.56
N SER A 72 0.75 0.01 4.45
CA SER A 72 -0.26 0.65 5.30
C SER A 72 -0.04 0.36 6.78
N SER A 73 0.38 -0.85 7.13
CA SER A 73 0.65 -1.26 8.52
C SER A 73 1.74 -0.43 9.20
N LYS A 74 2.62 0.21 8.45
CA LYS A 74 3.65 1.11 9.01
C LYS A 74 3.09 2.36 9.69
N GLN A 75 1.85 2.72 9.39
CA GLN A 75 1.17 3.88 9.97
C GLN A 75 0.58 3.58 11.36
N TYR A 76 0.58 2.33 11.78
CA TYR A 76 -0.05 1.86 13.02
C TYR A 76 0.97 1.19 13.91
N LEU A 77 0.75 1.27 15.22
CA LEU A 77 1.55 0.55 16.20
C LEU A 77 0.73 -0.60 16.81
N PRO A 78 1.34 -1.76 17.04
CA PRO A 78 0.70 -2.81 17.83
C PRO A 78 0.52 -2.36 19.27
N HIS A 79 -0.45 -2.93 19.96
CA HIS A 79 -0.81 -2.60 21.35
C HIS A 79 0.39 -2.48 22.28
N LYS A 80 1.34 -3.39 22.13
CA LYS A 80 2.56 -3.43 22.94
C LYS A 80 3.45 -2.18 22.80
N LEU A 81 3.33 -1.47 21.68
CA LEU A 81 4.14 -0.29 21.34
C LEU A 81 3.34 1.01 21.39
N GLU A 82 2.03 0.95 21.71
CA GLU A 82 1.19 2.15 21.79
C GLU A 82 1.77 3.17 22.77
N GLY A 83 1.72 4.43 22.38
CA GLY A 83 2.22 5.54 23.17
C GLY A 83 3.74 5.71 23.17
N LEU A 84 4.50 4.82 22.58
CA LEU A 84 5.95 5.00 22.41
C LEU A 84 6.24 6.01 21.29
N PRO A 85 7.25 6.89 21.47
CA PRO A 85 7.63 7.83 20.42
C PRO A 85 8.25 7.10 19.23
N LEU A 86 8.11 7.68 18.02
CA LEU A 86 8.64 7.11 16.78
C LEU A 86 10.17 6.85 16.81
N GLY A 87 10.89 7.60 17.64
CA GLY A 87 12.33 7.40 17.84
C GLY A 87 12.71 6.22 18.73
N ASN A 88 11.72 5.57 19.37
CA ASN A 88 11.95 4.42 20.24
C ASN A 88 12.54 3.24 19.44
N VAL A 89 13.48 2.53 20.04
CA VAL A 89 14.17 1.39 19.38
C VAL A 89 13.18 0.30 18.97
N GLN A 90 12.22 -0.04 19.83
CA GLN A 90 11.23 -1.08 19.53
C GLN A 90 10.29 -0.67 18.40
N VAL A 91 9.91 0.62 18.30
CA VAL A 91 9.12 1.14 17.18
C VAL A 91 9.90 1.05 15.88
N LYS A 92 11.19 1.41 15.90
CA LYS A 92 12.07 1.28 14.73
C LYS A 92 12.25 -0.18 14.31
N GLU A 93 12.41 -1.09 15.25
CA GLU A 93 12.49 -2.54 14.97
C GLU A 93 11.19 -3.07 14.36
N TYR A 94 10.03 -2.63 14.83
CA TYR A 94 8.74 -2.97 14.26
C TYR A 94 8.63 -2.49 12.80
N GLN A 95 8.97 -1.24 12.55
CA GLN A 95 8.96 -0.67 11.19
C GLN A 95 9.97 -1.38 10.27
N ALA A 96 11.15 -1.69 10.77
CA ALA A 96 12.14 -2.46 10.02
C ALA A 96 11.64 -3.87 9.66
N GLY A 97 10.88 -4.52 10.54
CA GLY A 97 10.24 -5.80 10.26
C GLY A 97 9.21 -5.71 9.14
N LEU A 98 8.44 -4.63 9.06
CA LEU A 98 7.52 -4.37 7.95
C LEU A 98 8.28 -4.05 6.66
N ASP A 99 9.37 -3.30 6.71
CA ASP A 99 10.23 -3.04 5.55
C ASP A 99 10.83 -4.33 4.99
N GLN A 100 11.27 -5.24 5.88
CA GLN A 100 11.74 -6.56 5.48
C GLN A 100 10.63 -7.38 4.80
N LEU A 101 9.41 -7.31 5.30
CA LEU A 101 8.26 -7.99 4.69
C LEU A 101 7.97 -7.44 3.28
N VAL A 102 7.99 -6.11 3.12
CA VAL A 102 7.80 -5.46 1.81
C VAL A 102 8.90 -5.87 0.82
N ALA A 103 10.16 -5.87 1.26
CA ALA A 103 11.28 -6.28 0.41
C ALA A 103 11.16 -7.74 -0.04
N GLU A 104 10.69 -8.63 0.82
CA GLU A 104 10.45 -10.03 0.46
C GLU A 104 9.28 -10.18 -0.51
N ILE A 105 8.18 -9.42 -0.33
CA ILE A 105 7.07 -9.38 -1.28
C ILE A 105 7.57 -8.92 -2.66
N ASP A 106 8.40 -7.90 -2.73
CA ASP A 106 8.94 -7.37 -3.98
C ASP A 106 9.86 -8.41 -4.66
N LYS A 107 10.64 -9.16 -3.89
CA LYS A 107 11.46 -10.28 -4.40
C LYS A 107 10.61 -11.40 -4.99
N VAL A 108 9.56 -11.80 -4.28
CA VAL A 108 8.60 -12.81 -4.77
C VAL A 108 7.92 -12.31 -6.05
N ASN A 109 7.52 -11.04 -6.10
CA ASN A 109 6.91 -10.45 -7.29
C ASN A 109 7.83 -10.47 -8.50
N ALA A 110 9.12 -10.19 -8.32
CA ALA A 110 10.11 -10.26 -9.40
C ALA A 110 10.20 -11.67 -10.03
N LEU A 111 10.10 -12.72 -9.22
CA LEU A 111 10.05 -14.10 -9.70
C LEU A 111 8.76 -14.38 -10.49
N VAL A 112 7.62 -13.88 -10.02
CA VAL A 112 6.34 -14.01 -10.74
C VAL A 112 6.40 -13.27 -12.09
N GLU A 113 6.99 -12.08 -12.14
CA GLU A 113 7.17 -11.32 -13.38
C GLU A 113 8.06 -12.00 -14.41
N GLN A 114 9.00 -12.82 -13.95
CA GLN A 114 9.86 -13.67 -14.79
C GLN A 114 9.17 -14.98 -15.22
N GLY A 115 7.90 -15.19 -14.87
CA GLY A 115 7.17 -16.41 -15.16
C GLY A 115 7.54 -17.62 -14.28
N GLN A 116 8.29 -17.40 -13.20
CA GLN A 116 8.80 -18.44 -12.29
C GLN A 116 7.86 -18.63 -11.09
N LEU A 117 6.60 -19.01 -11.34
CA LEU A 117 5.57 -19.08 -10.31
C LEU A 117 5.91 -20.10 -9.21
N ASP A 118 6.43 -21.27 -9.55
CA ASP A 118 6.77 -22.30 -8.57
C ASP A 118 7.92 -21.86 -7.67
N GLN A 119 8.91 -21.21 -8.25
CA GLN A 119 10.03 -20.65 -7.50
C GLN A 119 9.58 -19.49 -6.61
N ALA A 120 8.67 -18.64 -7.10
CA ALA A 120 8.04 -17.58 -6.32
C ALA A 120 7.28 -18.13 -5.10
N LYS A 121 6.55 -19.22 -5.26
CA LYS A 121 5.86 -19.89 -4.14
C LYS A 121 6.82 -20.47 -3.11
N THR A 122 7.93 -21.02 -3.54
CA THR A 122 9.00 -21.50 -2.64
C THR A 122 9.61 -20.34 -1.87
N GLU A 123 9.95 -19.23 -2.55
CA GLU A 123 10.49 -18.02 -1.92
C GLU A 123 9.50 -17.40 -0.91
N ALA A 124 8.22 -17.42 -1.22
CA ALA A 124 7.16 -16.87 -0.36
C ALA A 124 7.04 -17.54 1.02
N ILE A 125 7.67 -18.69 1.24
CA ILE A 125 7.78 -19.31 2.57
C ILE A 125 8.49 -18.37 3.55
N ASN A 126 9.42 -17.55 3.06
CA ASN A 126 10.12 -16.56 3.87
C ASN A 126 9.17 -15.47 4.41
N LEU A 127 8.07 -15.16 3.72
CA LEU A 127 7.04 -14.22 4.23
C LEU A 127 6.44 -14.73 5.54
N VAL A 128 6.21 -16.01 5.65
CA VAL A 128 5.69 -16.65 6.87
C VAL A 128 6.72 -16.60 7.99
N THR A 129 7.99 -16.83 7.67
CA THR A 129 9.09 -16.74 8.63
C THR A 129 9.22 -15.34 9.19
N ILE A 130 9.29 -14.31 8.33
CA ILE A 130 9.35 -12.90 8.71
C ILE A 130 8.16 -12.52 9.60
N ARG A 131 6.95 -12.91 9.21
CA ARG A 131 5.75 -12.68 10.01
C ARG A 131 5.87 -13.29 11.41
N ASN A 132 6.28 -14.54 11.49
CA ASN A 132 6.35 -15.27 12.77
C ASN A 132 7.40 -14.67 13.71
N GLU A 133 8.54 -14.25 13.18
CA GLU A 133 9.60 -13.60 13.95
C GLU A 133 9.13 -12.26 14.53
N ASN A 134 8.48 -11.44 13.70
CA ASN A 134 7.95 -10.15 14.15
C ASN A 134 6.78 -10.32 15.13
N HIS A 135 5.89 -11.29 14.93
CA HIS A 135 4.81 -11.57 15.87
C HIS A 135 5.32 -12.00 17.26
N LYS A 136 6.42 -12.75 17.34
CA LYS A 136 7.05 -13.11 18.62
C LYS A 136 7.53 -11.87 19.40
N LYS A 137 7.99 -10.85 18.69
CA LYS A 137 8.51 -9.62 19.31
C LYS A 137 7.42 -8.66 19.75
N PHE A 138 6.38 -8.50 18.93
CA PHE A 138 5.44 -7.36 19.00
C PHE A 138 3.99 -7.73 19.30
N ARG A 139 3.66 -9.00 19.46
CA ARG A 139 2.30 -9.46 19.80
C ARG A 139 2.13 -9.82 21.28
#